data_fe10251679baec5347552a9378322f8e
#
_entry.id   fe10251679baec5347552a9378322f8e
#
_cell.length_a   1.000
_cell.length_b   1.000
_cell.length_c   1.000
_cell.angle_alpha   90.00
_cell.angle_beta   90.00
_cell.angle_gamma   90.00
#
_symmetry.space_group_name_H-M   'P 1'
#
loop_
_entity.id
_entity.type
_entity.pdbx_description
1 polymer ?
#
loop_
_entity_poly.entity_id
_entity_poly.type
_entity_poly.pdbx_seq_one_letter_code
_entity_poly.pdbx_strand_id
1 'polypeptide(L)'
;RLRKVAARVTVFDKSLENLTSNMLETMYAENGIGLAATQVDYHERIIVIDVSEDRNEPLIFINPEFKILNDKSLLSFSEGCLSVPGVTEEITRPDNIFLTWQDITGQRHEEEPTGLLTVCIQHEIDHLEGKLMVDYLSPLKRDRIRKKATK
;
A
#
# COMPACT_ATOMS: atom_id res chain seq x y z
N ARG A 1 -12.91 2.23 -10.53
CA ARG A 1 -12.92 2.40 -9.07
C ARG A 1 -11.53 2.24 -8.45
N LEU A 2 -10.83 1.16 -8.80
CA LEU A 2 -9.48 0.92 -8.27
C LEU A 2 -8.45 1.92 -8.77
N ARG A 3 -8.78 2.69 -9.78
CA ARG A 3 -7.88 3.67 -10.38
C ARG A 3 -8.16 5.10 -9.94
N LYS A 4 -9.06 5.28 -8.98
CA LYS A 4 -9.30 6.62 -8.44
C LYS A 4 -8.13 7.05 -7.56
N VAL A 5 -7.75 8.31 -7.71
CA VAL A 5 -6.68 8.90 -6.90
C VAL A 5 -7.26 9.36 -5.56
N ALA A 6 -6.59 9.00 -4.48
CA ALA A 6 -7.03 9.34 -3.14
C ALA A 6 -6.75 10.80 -2.81
N ALA A 7 -7.68 11.43 -2.10
CA ALA A 7 -7.53 12.80 -1.63
C ALA A 7 -6.74 12.85 -0.33
N ARG A 8 -6.07 13.98 -0.10
CA ARG A 8 -5.33 14.20 1.14
C ARG A 8 -6.28 14.29 2.33
N VAL A 9 -5.94 13.64 3.44
CA VAL A 9 -6.69 13.73 4.69
C VAL A 9 -6.41 15.07 5.35
N THR A 10 -7.45 15.79 5.73
CA THR A 10 -7.32 17.10 6.38
C THR A 10 -7.97 17.16 7.76
N VAL A 11 -8.81 16.16 8.11
CA VAL A 11 -9.51 16.12 9.40
C VAL A 11 -9.05 14.89 10.17
N PHE A 12 -8.50 15.11 11.35
CA PHE A 12 -7.97 14.06 12.22
C PHE A 12 -8.86 13.94 13.46
N ASP A 13 -9.89 13.13 13.34
CA ASP A 13 -10.90 13.00 14.40
C ASP A 13 -11.25 11.53 14.66
N LYS A 14 -12.32 11.30 15.42
CA LYS A 14 -12.76 9.95 15.78
C LYS A 14 -13.16 9.13 14.56
N SER A 15 -13.72 9.76 13.54
CA SER A 15 -14.04 9.09 12.28
C SER A 15 -12.80 8.45 11.64
N LEU A 16 -11.68 9.17 11.67
CA LEU A 16 -10.42 8.68 11.12
C LEU A 16 -9.93 7.47 11.93
N GLU A 17 -10.00 7.54 13.25
CA GLU A 17 -9.62 6.42 14.11
C GLU A 17 -10.48 5.19 13.83
N ASN A 18 -11.79 5.38 13.67
CA ASN A 18 -12.69 4.28 13.37
C ASN A 18 -12.39 3.66 12.01
N LEU A 19 -12.11 4.48 11.00
CA LEU A 19 -11.78 4.01 9.67
C LEU A 19 -10.49 3.18 9.67
N THR A 20 -9.43 3.67 10.32
CA THR A 20 -8.16 2.96 10.36
C THR A 20 -8.29 1.64 11.14
N SER A 21 -9.09 1.63 12.20
CA SER A 21 -9.36 0.42 12.97
C SER A 21 -10.07 -0.62 12.10
N ASN A 22 -11.07 -0.20 11.33
CA ASN A 22 -11.80 -1.08 10.42
C ASN A 22 -10.90 -1.61 9.29
N MET A 23 -10.00 -0.76 8.80
CA MET A 23 -9.04 -1.17 7.77
C MET A 23 -8.09 -2.25 8.29
N LEU A 24 -7.60 -2.09 9.53
CA LEU A 24 -6.74 -3.10 10.14
C LEU A 24 -7.47 -4.42 10.31
N GLU A 25 -8.73 -4.38 10.75
CA GLU A 25 -9.54 -5.57 10.91
C GLU A 25 -9.73 -6.29 9.58
N THR A 26 -10.02 -5.54 8.52
CA THR A 26 -10.16 -6.10 7.16
C THR A 26 -8.85 -6.72 6.69
N MET A 27 -7.75 -6.02 6.88
CA MET A 27 -6.43 -6.50 6.48
C MET A 27 -6.11 -7.84 7.13
N TYR A 28 -6.32 -7.94 8.45
CA TYR A 28 -6.03 -9.17 9.18
C TYR A 28 -6.99 -10.31 8.77
N ALA A 29 -8.25 -9.99 8.54
CA ALA A 29 -9.24 -10.99 8.12
C ALA A 29 -8.87 -11.60 6.77
N GLU A 30 -8.23 -10.83 5.89
CA GLU A 30 -7.82 -11.30 4.57
C GLU A 30 -6.39 -11.84 4.55
N ASN A 31 -5.74 -11.93 5.71
CA ASN A 31 -4.35 -12.37 5.85
C ASN A 31 -3.37 -11.49 5.06
N GLY A 32 -3.74 -10.24 4.84
CA GLY A 32 -2.88 -9.28 4.15
C GLY A 32 -1.86 -8.66 5.08
N ILE A 33 -0.81 -8.08 4.51
CA ILE A 33 0.19 -7.35 5.28
C ILE A 33 0.05 -5.84 5.09
N GLY A 34 -0.79 -5.42 4.15
CA GLY A 34 -1.05 -4.01 3.89
C GLY A 34 -2.41 -3.82 3.26
N LEU A 35 -2.96 -2.63 3.43
CA LEU A 35 -4.25 -2.26 2.84
C LEU A 35 -4.31 -0.75 2.67
N ALA A 36 -4.69 -0.29 1.48
CA ALA A 36 -4.93 1.12 1.21
C ALA A 36 -6.42 1.40 1.29
N ALA A 37 -6.80 2.60 1.74
CA ALA A 37 -8.20 2.96 1.90
C ALA A 37 -9.00 2.85 0.61
N THR A 38 -8.38 3.11 -0.53
CA THR A 38 -9.05 2.98 -1.83
C THR A 38 -9.54 1.57 -2.12
N GLN A 39 -8.91 0.55 -1.52
CA GLN A 39 -9.30 -0.84 -1.71
C GLN A 39 -10.60 -1.19 -0.99
N VAL A 40 -11.02 -0.35 -0.04
CA VAL A 40 -12.30 -0.50 0.67
C VAL A 40 -13.22 0.68 0.37
N ASP A 41 -13.01 1.30 -0.77
CA ASP A 41 -13.87 2.36 -1.33
C ASP A 41 -13.86 3.68 -0.57
N TYR A 42 -12.77 3.96 0.17
CA TYR A 42 -12.52 5.27 0.76
C TYR A 42 -11.39 5.92 -0.01
N HIS A 43 -11.67 7.04 -0.68
CA HIS A 43 -10.69 7.67 -1.57
C HIS A 43 -9.88 8.75 -0.82
N GLU A 44 -9.26 8.35 0.27
CA GLU A 44 -8.38 9.19 1.08
C GLU A 44 -7.02 8.51 1.24
N ARG A 45 -5.98 9.32 1.43
CA ARG A 45 -4.60 8.82 1.51
C ARG A 45 -4.32 8.22 2.89
N ILE A 46 -4.78 6.98 3.07
CA ILE A 46 -4.60 6.22 4.32
C ILE A 46 -4.15 4.81 3.98
N ILE A 47 -3.11 4.35 4.67
CA ILE A 47 -2.57 3.01 4.51
C ILE A 47 -2.38 2.39 5.89
N VAL A 48 -2.70 1.10 6.02
CA VAL A 48 -2.34 0.32 7.21
C VAL A 48 -1.45 -0.83 6.78
N ILE A 49 -0.44 -1.15 7.59
CA ILE A 49 0.54 -2.18 7.29
C ILE A 49 0.95 -2.89 8.57
N ASP A 50 1.12 -4.21 8.50
CA ASP A 50 1.73 -4.99 9.57
C ASP A 50 2.61 -6.06 8.92
N VAL A 51 3.92 -5.86 8.97
CA VAL A 51 4.90 -6.81 8.43
C VAL A 51 5.55 -7.65 9.53
N SER A 52 5.05 -7.54 10.76
CA SER A 52 5.60 -8.30 11.87
C SER A 52 5.25 -9.79 11.76
N GLU A 53 6.12 -10.65 12.31
CA GLU A 53 5.88 -12.08 12.29
C GLU A 53 4.65 -12.47 13.12
N ASP A 54 4.48 -11.83 14.27
CA ASP A 54 3.40 -12.13 15.19
C ASP A 54 2.09 -11.42 14.85
N ARG A 55 2.08 -10.58 13.83
CA ARG A 55 0.88 -9.86 13.39
C ARG A 55 0.28 -9.01 14.50
N ASN A 56 1.14 -8.36 15.27
CA ASN A 56 0.72 -7.55 16.41
C ASN A 56 1.40 -6.19 16.48
N GLU A 57 1.98 -5.71 15.36
CA GLU A 57 2.63 -4.40 15.29
C GLU A 57 2.06 -3.60 14.12
N PRO A 58 0.78 -3.23 14.18
CA PRO A 58 0.16 -2.48 13.09
C PRO A 58 0.73 -1.06 12.97
N LEU A 59 0.92 -0.63 11.73
CA LEU A 59 1.39 0.71 11.42
C LEU A 59 0.31 1.43 10.62
N ILE A 60 0.09 2.71 10.92
CA ILE A 60 -0.88 3.54 10.23
C ILE A 60 -0.17 4.72 9.61
N PHE A 61 -0.36 4.90 8.30
CA PHE A 61 0.27 5.99 7.54
C PHE A 61 -0.82 6.85 6.90
N ILE A 62 -0.88 8.12 7.28
CA ILE A 62 -1.85 9.07 6.74
C ILE A 62 -1.09 10.09 5.91
N ASN A 63 -1.57 10.36 4.71
CA ASN A 63 -0.92 11.23 3.74
C ASN A 63 0.54 10.81 3.47
N PRO A 64 0.80 9.51 3.25
CA PRO A 64 2.17 9.06 3.01
C PRO A 64 2.70 9.55 1.67
N GLU A 65 3.98 9.89 1.64
CA GLU A 65 4.70 10.28 0.43
C GLU A 65 6.12 9.74 0.52
N PHE A 66 6.72 9.42 -0.62
CA PHE A 66 8.10 8.96 -0.62
C PHE A 66 8.88 9.53 -1.80
N LYS A 67 10.20 9.59 -1.60
CA LYS A 67 11.16 9.94 -2.65
C LYS A 67 12.14 8.79 -2.79
N ILE A 68 12.49 8.44 -4.02
CA ILE A 68 13.50 7.42 -4.25
C ILE A 68 14.87 8.08 -4.08
N LEU A 69 15.67 7.55 -3.13
CA LEU A 69 17.00 8.09 -2.86
C LEU A 69 18.07 7.47 -3.75
N ASN A 70 17.87 6.18 -4.12
CA ASN A 70 18.81 5.48 -4.99
C ASN A 70 18.02 4.49 -5.85
N ASP A 71 17.83 4.83 -7.11
CA ASP A 71 17.04 4.01 -8.03
C ASP A 71 17.80 2.76 -8.53
N LYS A 72 19.08 2.65 -8.19
CA LYS A 72 19.90 1.49 -8.55
C LYS A 72 19.88 0.41 -7.49
N SER A 73 19.45 0.74 -6.28
CA SER A 73 19.31 -0.22 -5.19
C SER A 73 17.90 -0.76 -5.23
N LEU A 74 17.74 -2.00 -5.68
CA LEU A 74 16.44 -2.60 -5.93
C LEU A 74 16.23 -3.85 -5.10
N LEU A 75 14.97 -4.13 -4.78
CA LEU A 75 14.57 -5.32 -4.06
C LEU A 75 13.42 -5.98 -4.82
N SER A 76 13.58 -7.26 -5.15
CA SER A 76 12.54 -8.04 -5.79
C SER A 76 11.68 -8.70 -4.74
N PHE A 77 10.38 -8.66 -4.94
CA PHE A 77 9.45 -9.18 -3.97
C PHE A 77 8.18 -9.72 -4.63
N SER A 78 7.62 -10.79 -4.06
CA SER A 78 6.35 -11.34 -4.54
C SER A 78 5.22 -10.56 -3.85
N GLU A 79 4.52 -9.74 -4.63
CA GLU A 79 3.44 -8.89 -4.10
C GLU A 79 2.08 -9.42 -4.48
N GLY A 80 1.18 -9.46 -3.48
CA GLY A 80 -0.21 -9.77 -3.71
C GLY A 80 -1.04 -8.50 -3.58
N CYS A 81 -2.24 -8.52 -4.13
CA CYS A 81 -3.14 -7.39 -4.07
C CYS A 81 -4.56 -7.88 -3.78
N LEU A 82 -5.19 -7.35 -2.73
CA LEU A 82 -6.55 -7.73 -2.38
C LEU A 82 -7.55 -7.37 -3.47
N SER A 83 -7.25 -6.33 -4.26
CA SER A 83 -8.12 -5.88 -5.34
C SER A 83 -8.07 -6.74 -6.59
N VAL A 84 -7.08 -7.64 -6.69
CA VAL A 84 -6.90 -8.56 -7.82
C VAL A 84 -6.68 -9.96 -7.27
N PRO A 85 -7.73 -10.62 -6.80
CA PRO A 85 -7.61 -11.94 -6.15
C PRO A 85 -6.99 -12.98 -7.07
N GLY A 86 -6.18 -13.84 -6.50
CA GLY A 86 -5.56 -14.92 -7.23
C GLY A 86 -4.36 -14.53 -8.07
N VAL A 87 -3.97 -13.26 -8.04
CA VAL A 87 -2.81 -12.76 -8.79
C VAL A 87 -1.69 -12.45 -7.82
N THR A 88 -0.55 -13.11 -7.99
CA THR A 88 0.67 -12.83 -7.23
C THR A 88 1.83 -12.89 -8.20
N GLU A 89 2.59 -11.83 -8.31
CA GLU A 89 3.73 -11.74 -9.23
C GLU A 89 4.90 -11.06 -8.53
N GLU A 90 6.10 -11.43 -8.97
CA GLU A 90 7.31 -10.81 -8.46
C GLU A 90 7.51 -9.45 -9.12
N ILE A 91 7.71 -8.42 -8.30
CA ILE A 91 7.90 -7.05 -8.75
C ILE A 91 9.19 -6.52 -8.12
N THR A 92 10.00 -5.82 -8.91
CA THR A 92 11.22 -5.20 -8.42
C THR A 92 10.96 -3.73 -8.13
N ARG A 93 11.30 -3.30 -6.93
CA ARG A 93 11.10 -1.90 -6.50
C ARG A 93 12.37 -1.34 -5.87
N PRO A 94 12.56 -0.01 -5.92
CA PRO A 94 13.65 0.62 -5.16
C PRO A 94 13.52 0.30 -3.67
N ASP A 95 14.64 0.00 -3.01
CA ASP A 95 14.64 -0.30 -1.58
C ASP A 95 15.25 0.83 -0.74
N ASN A 96 15.58 1.96 -1.37
CA ASN A 96 16.17 3.11 -0.69
C ASN A 96 15.29 4.33 -0.94
N ILE A 97 14.36 4.59 -0.02
CA ILE A 97 13.40 5.69 -0.14
C ILE A 97 13.40 6.53 1.13
N PHE A 98 12.97 7.78 1.00
CA PHE A 98 12.70 8.67 2.12
C PHE A 98 11.18 8.82 2.23
N LEU A 99 10.62 8.34 3.33
CA LEU A 99 9.17 8.30 3.56
C LEU A 99 8.75 9.38 4.55
N THR A 100 7.66 10.09 4.24
CA THR A 100 7.04 11.04 5.16
C THR A 100 5.55 10.70 5.27
N TRP A 101 5.00 10.86 6.47
CA TRP A 101 3.57 10.62 6.71
C TRP A 101 3.11 11.36 7.96
N GLN A 102 1.80 11.31 8.20
CA GLN A 102 1.22 11.83 9.44
C GLN A 102 0.58 10.66 10.20
N ASP A 103 0.59 10.73 11.53
CA ASP A 103 -0.13 9.74 12.34
C ASP A 103 -1.59 10.17 12.52
N ILE A 104 -2.37 9.40 13.29
CA ILE A 104 -3.79 9.70 13.45
C ILE A 104 -4.06 10.98 14.25
N THR A 105 -3.03 11.57 14.86
CA THR A 105 -3.15 12.86 15.54
C THR A 105 -2.76 14.03 14.64
N GLY A 106 -2.28 13.74 13.41
CA GLY A 106 -1.83 14.76 12.48
C GLY A 106 -0.36 15.10 12.59
N GLN A 107 0.38 14.46 13.50
CA GLN A 107 1.79 14.73 13.67
C GLN A 107 2.59 14.11 12.53
N ARG A 108 3.54 14.88 11.98
CA ARG A 108 4.38 14.46 10.88
C ARG A 108 5.53 13.57 11.35
N HIS A 109 5.82 12.55 10.56
CA HIS A 109 6.93 11.62 10.77
C HIS A 109 7.74 11.47 9.49
N GLU A 110 9.02 11.12 9.64
CA GLU A 110 9.94 10.89 8.52
C GLU A 110 10.79 9.67 8.84
N GLU A 111 11.07 8.85 7.83
CA GLU A 111 11.86 7.63 8.03
C GLU A 111 12.41 7.11 6.70
N GLU A 112 13.51 6.38 6.78
CA GLU A 112 14.03 5.60 5.65
C GLU A 112 13.78 4.13 5.98
N PRO A 113 12.61 3.58 5.59
CA PRO A 113 12.29 2.19 5.90
C PRO A 113 13.19 1.22 5.15
N THR A 114 13.28 -0.01 5.62
CA THR A 114 14.10 -1.05 5.01
C THR A 114 13.29 -2.33 4.79
N GLY A 115 13.80 -3.16 3.89
CA GLY A 115 13.25 -4.49 3.66
C GLY A 115 11.81 -4.50 3.17
N LEU A 116 11.03 -5.42 3.71
CA LEU A 116 9.65 -5.65 3.30
C LEU A 116 8.77 -4.41 3.48
N LEU A 117 8.99 -3.64 4.55
CA LEU A 117 8.20 -2.44 4.79
C LEU A 117 8.35 -1.44 3.65
N THR A 118 9.58 -1.25 3.13
CA THR A 118 9.84 -0.35 2.02
C THR A 118 9.02 -0.74 0.78
N VAL A 119 9.01 -2.01 0.45
CA VAL A 119 8.28 -2.52 -0.71
C VAL A 119 6.77 -2.38 -0.50
N CYS A 120 6.30 -2.75 0.68
CA CYS A 120 4.88 -2.70 1.02
C CYS A 120 4.32 -1.28 0.97
N ILE A 121 5.06 -0.31 1.51
CA ILE A 121 4.68 1.11 1.48
C ILE A 121 4.48 1.58 0.03
N GLN A 122 5.43 1.26 -0.84
CA GLN A 122 5.33 1.67 -2.24
C GLN A 122 4.14 1.04 -2.94
N HIS A 123 3.89 -0.24 -2.65
CA HIS A 123 2.76 -0.95 -3.22
C HIS A 123 1.44 -0.28 -2.82
N GLU A 124 1.28 0.04 -1.54
CA GLU A 124 0.03 0.64 -1.05
C GLU A 124 -0.14 2.09 -1.51
N ILE A 125 0.95 2.85 -1.62
CA ILE A 125 0.87 4.21 -2.16
C ILE A 125 0.42 4.18 -3.62
N ASP A 126 0.86 3.17 -4.38
CA ASP A 126 0.40 3.01 -5.76
C ASP A 126 -1.12 2.84 -5.83
N HIS A 127 -1.71 2.12 -4.90
CA HIS A 127 -3.17 2.00 -4.84
C HIS A 127 -3.82 3.35 -4.59
N LEU A 128 -3.22 4.17 -3.71
CA LEU A 128 -3.74 5.52 -3.43
C LEU A 128 -3.68 6.42 -4.66
N GLU A 129 -2.72 6.17 -5.55
CA GLU A 129 -2.54 6.96 -6.77
C GLU A 129 -3.22 6.35 -7.98
N GLY A 130 -4.03 5.33 -7.76
CA GLY A 130 -4.79 4.70 -8.83
C GLY A 130 -3.99 3.72 -9.68
N LYS A 131 -2.80 3.31 -9.22
CA LYS A 131 -1.98 2.35 -9.94
C LYS A 131 -2.25 0.94 -9.42
N LEU A 132 -2.22 -0.03 -10.31
CA LEU A 132 -2.41 -1.44 -9.96
C LEU A 132 -1.11 -2.20 -10.18
N MET A 133 -0.97 -3.34 -9.50
CA MET A 133 0.21 -4.19 -9.63
C MET A 133 0.55 -4.50 -11.09
N VAL A 134 -0.47 -4.71 -11.93
CA VAL A 134 -0.29 -5.04 -13.34
C VAL A 134 0.44 -3.95 -14.12
N ASP A 135 0.44 -2.71 -13.63
CA ASP A 135 1.11 -1.59 -14.31
C ASP A 135 2.63 -1.74 -14.32
N TYR A 136 3.17 -2.62 -13.46
CA TYR A 136 4.62 -2.84 -13.35
C TYR A 136 5.10 -4.10 -14.04
N LEU A 137 4.19 -4.83 -14.69
CA LEU A 137 4.52 -6.09 -15.37
C LEU A 137 4.79 -5.85 -16.85
N SER A 138 5.53 -6.79 -17.47
CA SER A 138 5.75 -6.73 -18.91
C SER A 138 4.40 -6.85 -19.63
N PRO A 139 4.28 -6.33 -20.86
CA PRO A 139 3.02 -6.44 -21.60
C PRO A 139 2.48 -7.85 -21.69
N LEU A 140 3.36 -8.84 -21.87
CA LEU A 140 2.95 -10.25 -21.95
C LEU A 140 2.35 -10.76 -20.65
N LYS A 141 3.01 -10.47 -19.53
CA LYS A 141 2.49 -10.85 -18.20
C LYS A 141 1.21 -10.12 -17.89
N ARG A 142 1.11 -8.85 -18.27
CA ARG A 142 -0.09 -8.06 -18.05
C ARG A 142 -1.28 -8.68 -18.76
N ASP A 143 -1.10 -9.12 -20.00
CA ASP A 143 -2.18 -9.75 -20.76
C ASP A 143 -2.64 -11.06 -20.12
N ARG A 144 -1.72 -11.88 -19.63
CA ARG A 144 -2.08 -13.12 -18.94
C ARG A 144 -2.89 -12.88 -17.69
N ILE A 145 -2.49 -11.90 -16.91
CA ILE A 145 -3.20 -11.53 -15.67
C ILE A 145 -4.59 -11.00 -16.00
N ARG A 146 -4.70 -10.17 -17.03
CA ARG A 146 -5.98 -9.63 -17.46
C ARG A 146 -6.95 -10.73 -17.88
N LYS A 147 -6.48 -11.73 -18.60
CA LYS A 147 -7.30 -12.87 -19.01
C LYS A 147 -7.78 -13.66 -17.80
N LYS A 148 -6.93 -13.86 -16.78
CA LYS A 148 -7.34 -14.51 -15.54
C LYS A 148 -8.42 -13.70 -14.82
N ALA A 149 -8.24 -12.38 -14.75
CA ALA A 149 -9.15 -11.52 -14.02
C ALA A 149 -10.51 -11.41 -14.68
N THR A 150 -10.62 -11.64 -15.98
CA THR A 150 -11.90 -11.54 -16.70
C THR A 150 -12.68 -12.84 -16.73
N LYS A 151 -12.11 -13.88 -16.22
CA LYS A 151 -12.81 -15.17 -16.09
C LYS A 151 -13.52 -15.25 -14.76
#